data_178b635507461fc8675534a72cf2772f
#
_entry.id   178b635507461fc8675534a72cf2772f
#
_cell.length_a   1.000
_cell.length_b   1.000
_cell.length_c   1.000
_cell.angle_alpha   90.00
_cell.angle_beta   90.00
_cell.angle_gamma   90.00
#
_symmetry.space_group_name_H-M   'P 1'
#
loop_
_entity.id
_entity.type
_entity.pdbx_description
1 polymer ?
#
loop_
_entity_poly.entity_id
_entity_poly.type
_entity_poly.pdbx_seq_one_letter_code
_entity_poly.pdbx_strand_id
1 'polypeptide(L)'
;PPALELEAMTAARSRYRLVHRALTEGLLSSIHDLSDGGLAVALAESAIGGRLGARVSLSDLPTFDADLGSLSPAELLFAEAPSRFLVSVSPDKVERFENLLTGSGVTLLGEVTGEEQLEIYLKTDGAGGNPPVRITMAELLDAWTGTSFGRPTPTLAVADAPGPTAPDRRSLGTGPSGGPSEESNGARSEETSATRFGASSDTRAVAVVTGYGINADAELGEAFRSVGAPVAMVHLESLFAEPRRLQDFGILAFPGGFSYGDHLGSGRALSFLLSRRLGEALRDFVAAGGLIIGVCNGFQVLTKLGLLPGSVGGALIYNDHGRFEDSWVTLKPHRQSSSPWLTGLAEIEVPIRHGEGRFYADDASLRTLERAGQVAFRYAGRNPNGSAGDIAGLTDPTGRVLGLMPHPEAFLRRENHPLWHAGAASTPPWRLFENGVRAASSEIES
;
A
#
# COMPACT_ATOMS: atom_id res chain seq x y z
N PRO A 1 -16.95 -15.26 8.99
CA PRO A 1 -16.59 -15.02 7.59
C PRO A 1 -17.70 -15.61 6.71
N PRO A 2 -18.13 -14.93 5.63
CA PRO A 2 -19.11 -15.48 4.71
C PRO A 2 -18.57 -16.79 4.14
N ALA A 3 -19.44 -17.80 4.06
CA ALA A 3 -19.10 -19.07 3.45
C ALA A 3 -18.77 -18.83 1.97
N LEU A 4 -17.57 -19.24 1.55
CA LEU A 4 -17.20 -19.21 0.14
C LEU A 4 -17.98 -20.32 -0.58
N GLU A 5 -18.98 -19.94 -1.35
CA GLU A 5 -19.76 -20.87 -2.14
C GLU A 5 -18.94 -21.34 -3.35
N LEU A 6 -18.89 -22.66 -3.55
CA LEU A 6 -18.12 -23.29 -4.63
C LEU A 6 -18.56 -22.82 -6.02
N GLU A 7 -19.86 -22.57 -6.19
CA GLU A 7 -20.41 -22.04 -7.44
C GLU A 7 -19.92 -20.63 -7.74
N ALA A 8 -19.88 -19.75 -6.75
CA ALA A 8 -19.35 -18.39 -6.87
C ALA A 8 -17.87 -18.41 -7.23
N MET A 9 -17.07 -19.28 -6.61
CA MET A 9 -15.65 -19.47 -6.94
C MET A 9 -15.42 -19.96 -8.37
N THR A 10 -16.27 -20.87 -8.84
CA THR A 10 -16.19 -21.41 -10.20
C THR A 10 -16.53 -20.34 -11.23
N ALA A 11 -17.57 -19.54 -10.96
CA ALA A 11 -17.96 -18.41 -11.81
C ALA A 11 -16.85 -17.32 -11.85
N ALA A 12 -16.26 -16.98 -10.71
CA ALA A 12 -15.14 -16.04 -10.63
C ALA A 12 -13.93 -16.53 -11.45
N ARG A 13 -13.56 -17.82 -11.31
CA ARG A 13 -12.46 -18.41 -12.09
C ARG A 13 -12.72 -18.36 -13.59
N SER A 14 -13.95 -18.62 -14.02
CA SER A 14 -14.34 -18.50 -15.42
C SER A 14 -14.19 -17.07 -15.93
N ARG A 15 -14.68 -16.10 -15.15
CA ARG A 15 -14.57 -14.66 -15.45
C ARG A 15 -13.12 -14.23 -15.59
N TYR A 16 -12.25 -14.61 -14.68
CA TYR A 16 -10.81 -14.27 -14.75
C TYR A 16 -10.15 -14.82 -16.02
N ARG A 17 -10.50 -16.02 -16.46
CA ARG A 17 -9.97 -16.59 -17.72
C ARG A 17 -10.45 -15.80 -18.94
N LEU A 18 -11.70 -15.39 -18.98
CA LEU A 18 -12.25 -14.59 -20.07
C LEU A 18 -11.64 -13.19 -20.10
N VAL A 19 -11.49 -12.54 -18.96
CA VAL A 19 -10.80 -11.25 -18.83
C VAL A 19 -9.34 -11.35 -19.28
N HIS A 20 -8.63 -12.38 -18.83
CA HIS A 20 -7.26 -12.63 -19.27
C HIS A 20 -7.17 -12.83 -20.79
N ARG A 21 -8.13 -13.54 -21.37
CA ARG A 21 -8.20 -13.74 -22.82
C ARG A 21 -8.48 -12.42 -23.55
N ALA A 22 -9.40 -11.59 -23.04
CA ALA A 22 -9.67 -10.26 -23.59
C ALA A 22 -8.42 -9.36 -23.59
N LEU A 23 -7.61 -9.43 -22.53
CA LEU A 23 -6.32 -8.74 -22.42
C LEU A 23 -5.31 -9.25 -23.46
N THR A 24 -5.12 -10.56 -23.56
CA THR A 24 -4.13 -11.17 -24.46
C THR A 24 -4.51 -11.00 -25.93
N GLU A 25 -5.80 -10.93 -26.26
CA GLU A 25 -6.30 -10.63 -27.61
C GLU A 25 -6.32 -9.12 -27.91
N GLY A 26 -5.89 -8.27 -26.96
CA GLY A 26 -5.83 -6.82 -27.16
C GLY A 26 -7.20 -6.17 -27.33
N LEU A 27 -8.24 -6.71 -26.73
CA LEU A 27 -9.61 -6.17 -26.82
C LEU A 27 -9.83 -4.99 -25.88
N LEU A 28 -9.09 -4.91 -24.78
CA LEU A 28 -9.23 -3.88 -23.77
C LEU A 28 -8.29 -2.69 -24.03
N SER A 29 -8.79 -1.48 -23.83
CA SER A 29 -7.99 -0.27 -23.80
C SER A 29 -7.49 0.03 -22.39
N SER A 30 -8.30 -0.27 -21.36
CA SER A 30 -7.92 -0.22 -19.94
C SER A 30 -8.68 -1.25 -19.14
N ILE A 31 -8.13 -1.59 -17.99
CA ILE A 31 -8.79 -2.45 -17.00
C ILE A 31 -8.38 -2.02 -15.60
N HIS A 32 -9.34 -1.99 -14.69
CA HIS A 32 -9.17 -1.70 -13.28
C HIS A 32 -10.04 -2.67 -12.45
N ASP A 33 -9.52 -3.21 -11.37
CA ASP A 33 -10.34 -3.96 -10.42
C ASP A 33 -11.10 -3.01 -9.49
N LEU A 34 -12.24 -3.46 -8.97
CA LEU A 34 -13.00 -2.73 -7.99
C LEU A 34 -12.58 -3.18 -6.59
N SER A 35 -11.50 -2.59 -6.09
CA SER A 35 -10.98 -2.83 -4.73
C SER A 35 -11.44 -1.74 -3.76
N ASP A 36 -10.51 -1.13 -3.03
CA ASP A 36 -10.80 -0.09 -2.04
C ASP A 36 -11.57 1.07 -2.64
N GLY A 37 -12.72 1.42 -2.03
CA GLY A 37 -13.61 2.48 -2.51
C GLY A 37 -14.48 2.11 -3.70
N GLY A 38 -14.45 0.86 -4.17
CA GLY A 38 -15.36 0.29 -5.15
C GLY A 38 -15.35 0.96 -6.53
N LEU A 39 -16.53 1.05 -7.16
CA LEU A 39 -16.68 1.60 -8.51
C LEU A 39 -16.32 3.10 -8.59
N ALA A 40 -16.65 3.87 -7.56
CA ALA A 40 -16.39 5.31 -7.54
C ALA A 40 -14.89 5.61 -7.64
N VAL A 41 -14.09 4.91 -6.85
CA VAL A 41 -12.63 5.11 -6.84
C VAL A 41 -12.01 4.54 -8.12
N ALA A 42 -12.43 3.37 -8.59
CA ALA A 42 -11.95 2.81 -9.86
C ALA A 42 -12.21 3.72 -11.07
N LEU A 43 -13.37 4.40 -11.12
CA LEU A 43 -13.68 5.41 -12.14
C LEU A 43 -12.76 6.62 -12.02
N ALA A 44 -12.57 7.13 -10.80
CA ALA A 44 -11.69 8.28 -10.54
C ALA A 44 -10.24 7.97 -10.94
N GLU A 45 -9.70 6.84 -10.51
CA GLU A 45 -8.33 6.42 -10.82
C GLU A 45 -8.12 6.17 -12.31
N SER A 46 -9.10 5.56 -12.99
CA SER A 46 -9.05 5.38 -14.44
C SER A 46 -9.06 6.72 -15.20
N ALA A 47 -9.88 7.67 -14.75
CA ALA A 47 -9.95 9.01 -15.33
C ALA A 47 -8.63 9.78 -15.11
N ILE A 48 -8.07 9.74 -13.88
CA ILE A 48 -6.78 10.36 -13.55
C ILE A 48 -5.65 9.76 -14.39
N GLY A 49 -5.59 8.42 -14.49
CA GLY A 49 -4.56 7.72 -15.23
C GLY A 49 -4.57 8.01 -16.72
N GLY A 50 -5.76 8.11 -17.32
CA GLY A 50 -5.95 8.41 -18.74
C GLY A 50 -5.97 9.89 -19.08
N ARG A 51 -6.14 10.78 -18.11
CA ARG A 51 -6.45 12.22 -18.34
C ARG A 51 -7.65 12.39 -19.26
N LEU A 52 -8.65 11.54 -19.08
CA LEU A 52 -9.88 11.51 -19.87
C LEU A 52 -11.07 11.52 -18.92
N GLY A 53 -12.16 12.12 -19.36
CA GLY A 53 -13.41 12.05 -18.63
C GLY A 53 -14.20 10.78 -18.97
N ALA A 54 -15.30 10.64 -18.27
CA ALA A 54 -16.27 9.58 -18.55
C ALA A 54 -17.69 10.06 -18.22
N ARG A 55 -18.66 9.52 -18.95
CA ARG A 55 -20.10 9.68 -18.68
C ARG A 55 -20.68 8.29 -18.41
N VAL A 56 -21.09 8.03 -17.16
CA VAL A 56 -21.55 6.72 -16.73
C VAL A 56 -22.93 6.78 -16.08
N SER A 57 -23.73 5.71 -16.25
CA SER A 57 -25.04 5.55 -15.65
C SER A 57 -25.05 4.32 -14.72
N LEU A 58 -25.63 4.45 -13.53
CA LEU A 58 -25.81 3.34 -12.60
C LEU A 58 -27.12 2.59 -12.83
N SER A 59 -27.97 3.04 -13.78
CA SER A 59 -29.32 2.51 -13.98
C SER A 59 -29.36 1.03 -14.37
N ASP A 60 -28.35 0.57 -15.09
CA ASP A 60 -28.31 -0.79 -15.65
C ASP A 60 -27.43 -1.75 -14.85
N LEU A 61 -26.89 -1.28 -13.71
CA LEU A 61 -26.14 -2.16 -12.83
C LEU A 61 -27.03 -3.23 -12.22
N PRO A 62 -26.70 -4.51 -12.36
CA PRO A 62 -27.48 -5.57 -11.77
C PRO A 62 -27.45 -5.45 -10.24
N THR A 63 -28.62 -5.46 -9.61
CA THR A 63 -28.75 -5.70 -8.19
C THR A 63 -28.52 -7.20 -7.96
N PHE A 64 -27.45 -7.56 -7.27
CA PHE A 64 -26.98 -8.94 -7.16
C PHE A 64 -27.88 -9.84 -6.30
N ASP A 65 -28.90 -9.33 -5.67
CA ASP A 65 -29.80 -10.15 -4.85
C ASP A 65 -31.25 -9.62 -4.89
N ALA A 66 -32.14 -10.45 -5.37
CA ALA A 66 -33.56 -10.15 -5.40
C ALA A 66 -34.17 -10.02 -3.98
N ASP A 67 -33.51 -10.58 -2.96
CA ASP A 67 -33.94 -10.59 -1.57
C ASP A 67 -33.45 -9.41 -0.76
N LEU A 68 -32.40 -8.68 -1.24
CA LEU A 68 -31.78 -7.52 -0.53
C LEU A 68 -32.41 -6.16 -0.86
N GLY A 69 -33.43 -6.11 -1.72
CA GLY A 69 -34.02 -4.85 -2.15
C GLY A 69 -33.13 -4.06 -3.13
N SER A 70 -33.59 -2.90 -3.58
CA SER A 70 -32.79 -2.04 -4.47
C SER A 70 -31.65 -1.38 -3.69
N LEU A 71 -30.41 -1.64 -4.10
CA LEU A 71 -29.23 -0.95 -3.57
C LEU A 71 -29.32 0.56 -3.83
N SER A 72 -28.94 1.35 -2.86
CA SER A 72 -28.80 2.80 -3.00
C SER A 72 -27.65 3.14 -3.95
N PRO A 73 -27.63 4.33 -4.57
CA PRO A 73 -26.50 4.78 -5.38
C PRO A 73 -25.16 4.75 -4.65
N ALA A 74 -25.14 5.02 -3.35
CA ALA A 74 -23.92 4.95 -2.54
C ALA A 74 -23.44 3.49 -2.40
N GLU A 75 -24.32 2.55 -2.17
CA GLU A 75 -23.95 1.13 -2.11
C GLU A 75 -23.45 0.62 -3.46
N LEU A 76 -24.02 1.05 -4.58
CA LEU A 76 -23.53 0.70 -5.92
C LEU A 76 -22.14 1.26 -6.21
N LEU A 77 -21.87 2.50 -5.78
CA LEU A 77 -20.60 3.20 -6.01
C LEU A 77 -19.48 2.70 -5.11
N PHE A 78 -19.76 2.42 -3.84
CA PHE A 78 -18.73 2.15 -2.84
C PHE A 78 -18.71 0.68 -2.35
N ALA A 79 -19.51 -0.21 -2.93
CA ALA A 79 -19.45 -1.63 -2.58
C ALA A 79 -18.11 -2.24 -3.06
N GLU A 80 -17.44 -2.92 -2.15
CA GLU A 80 -16.18 -3.62 -2.38
C GLU A 80 -16.45 -5.13 -2.48
N ALA A 81 -16.80 -5.60 -3.67
CA ALA A 81 -17.06 -7.01 -3.91
C ALA A 81 -16.01 -7.59 -4.86
N PRO A 82 -15.46 -8.79 -4.56
CA PRO A 82 -14.42 -9.40 -5.38
C PRO A 82 -14.93 -9.77 -6.78
N SER A 83 -13.99 -9.93 -7.71
CA SER A 83 -14.25 -10.37 -9.09
C SER A 83 -15.06 -9.39 -9.96
N ARG A 84 -15.03 -8.11 -9.65
CA ARG A 84 -15.55 -7.04 -10.50
C ARG A 84 -14.40 -6.26 -11.13
N PHE A 85 -14.58 -5.86 -12.38
CA PHE A 85 -13.61 -5.08 -13.14
C PHE A 85 -14.31 -3.96 -13.88
N LEU A 86 -13.70 -2.79 -13.88
CA LEU A 86 -14.03 -1.69 -14.78
C LEU A 86 -13.11 -1.80 -16.00
N VAL A 87 -13.69 -1.83 -17.18
CA VAL A 87 -12.91 -1.94 -18.45
C VAL A 87 -13.35 -0.89 -19.43
N SER A 88 -12.42 -0.42 -20.25
CA SER A 88 -12.74 0.36 -21.46
C SER A 88 -12.37 -0.43 -22.70
N VAL A 89 -13.22 -0.31 -23.73
CA VAL A 89 -13.11 -1.02 -25.01
C VAL A 89 -13.30 -0.04 -26.14
N SER A 90 -12.43 -0.09 -27.16
CA SER A 90 -12.60 0.72 -28.36
C SER A 90 -13.86 0.31 -29.12
N PRO A 91 -14.60 1.26 -29.74
CA PRO A 91 -15.84 0.96 -30.44
C PRO A 91 -15.75 -0.16 -31.49
N ASP A 92 -14.63 -0.25 -32.20
CA ASP A 92 -14.35 -1.29 -33.20
C ASP A 92 -14.17 -2.70 -32.62
N LYS A 93 -14.00 -2.84 -31.29
CA LYS A 93 -13.76 -4.11 -30.60
C LYS A 93 -14.92 -4.54 -29.69
N VAL A 94 -15.93 -3.69 -29.50
CA VAL A 94 -17.03 -3.93 -28.56
C VAL A 94 -17.74 -5.25 -28.88
N GLU A 95 -18.17 -5.47 -30.12
CA GLU A 95 -18.88 -6.69 -30.51
C GLU A 95 -18.07 -7.96 -30.21
N ARG A 96 -16.79 -7.95 -30.50
CA ARG A 96 -15.89 -9.09 -30.22
C ARG A 96 -15.71 -9.31 -28.72
N PHE A 97 -15.59 -8.23 -27.96
CA PHE A 97 -15.49 -8.27 -26.50
C PHE A 97 -16.75 -8.83 -25.86
N GLU A 98 -17.93 -8.34 -26.23
CA GLU A 98 -19.23 -8.82 -25.70
C GLU A 98 -19.46 -10.29 -26.03
N ASN A 99 -19.16 -10.71 -27.27
CA ASN A 99 -19.24 -12.11 -27.67
C ASN A 99 -18.33 -13.01 -26.83
N LEU A 100 -17.10 -12.56 -26.54
CA LEU A 100 -16.16 -13.32 -25.72
C LEU A 100 -16.66 -13.49 -24.27
N LEU A 101 -17.28 -12.45 -23.69
CA LEU A 101 -17.73 -12.42 -22.31
C LEU A 101 -19.22 -12.75 -22.12
N THR A 102 -19.88 -13.27 -23.16
CA THR A 102 -21.29 -13.66 -23.09
C THR A 102 -21.54 -14.56 -21.88
N GLY A 103 -22.54 -14.22 -21.06
CA GLY A 103 -22.92 -14.96 -19.84
C GLY A 103 -22.01 -14.74 -18.63
N SER A 104 -21.02 -13.84 -18.68
CA SER A 104 -20.12 -13.54 -17.54
C SER A 104 -20.52 -12.30 -16.74
N GLY A 105 -21.67 -11.67 -17.02
CA GLY A 105 -22.18 -10.51 -16.28
C GLY A 105 -21.51 -9.19 -16.69
N VAL A 106 -21.40 -8.94 -17.99
CA VAL A 106 -20.96 -7.64 -18.54
C VAL A 106 -22.13 -6.66 -18.55
N THR A 107 -21.87 -5.45 -18.07
CA THR A 107 -22.84 -4.34 -18.10
C THR A 107 -22.17 -3.11 -18.72
N LEU A 108 -22.81 -2.51 -19.72
CA LEU A 108 -22.37 -1.23 -20.27
C LEU A 108 -22.71 -0.11 -19.28
N LEU A 109 -21.70 0.58 -18.79
CA LEU A 109 -21.87 1.70 -17.85
C LEU A 109 -21.99 3.05 -18.55
N GLY A 110 -21.35 3.22 -19.70
CA GLY A 110 -21.29 4.50 -20.40
C GLY A 110 -20.12 4.61 -21.37
N GLU A 111 -19.60 5.80 -21.50
CA GLU A 111 -18.56 6.11 -22.47
C GLU A 111 -17.40 6.93 -21.87
N VAL A 112 -16.21 6.74 -22.40
CA VAL A 112 -15.04 7.60 -22.12
C VAL A 112 -15.16 8.83 -23.00
N THR A 113 -14.94 10.02 -22.43
CA THR A 113 -15.06 11.31 -23.13
C THR A 113 -13.72 12.02 -23.17
N GLY A 114 -13.56 12.93 -24.17
CA GLY A 114 -12.41 13.83 -24.22
C GLY A 114 -12.49 15.03 -23.27
N GLU A 115 -13.58 15.19 -22.55
CA GLU A 115 -13.77 16.24 -21.56
C GLU A 115 -13.07 15.85 -20.26
N GLU A 116 -12.35 16.77 -19.61
CA GLU A 116 -11.67 16.50 -18.34
C GLU A 116 -12.65 16.53 -17.15
N GLN A 117 -13.71 15.70 -17.23
CA GLN A 117 -14.79 15.65 -16.24
C GLN A 117 -15.39 14.25 -16.14
N LEU A 118 -15.63 13.80 -14.92
CA LEU A 118 -16.40 12.58 -14.64
C LEU A 118 -17.86 12.97 -14.36
N GLU A 119 -18.81 12.41 -15.13
CA GLU A 119 -20.23 12.56 -14.92
C GLU A 119 -20.88 11.22 -14.55
N ILE A 120 -21.52 11.17 -13.38
CA ILE A 120 -22.19 9.95 -12.88
C ILE A 120 -23.68 10.21 -12.76
N TYR A 121 -24.47 9.50 -13.56
CA TYR A 121 -25.93 9.51 -13.53
C TYR A 121 -26.41 8.47 -12.53
N LEU A 122 -27.03 8.94 -11.45
CA LEU A 122 -27.65 8.08 -10.46
C LEU A 122 -28.99 7.57 -10.98
N LYS A 123 -29.43 6.39 -10.51
CA LYS A 123 -30.73 5.83 -10.92
C LYS A 123 -31.85 6.82 -10.65
N THR A 124 -32.70 7.05 -11.65
CA THR A 124 -33.81 7.99 -11.55
C THR A 124 -35.12 7.22 -11.60
N ASP A 125 -35.92 7.32 -10.53
CA ASP A 125 -37.30 6.89 -10.54
C ASP A 125 -38.16 8.00 -11.14
N GLY A 126 -38.45 7.93 -12.45
CA GLY A 126 -39.40 8.81 -13.12
C GLY A 126 -38.86 10.06 -13.82
N ALA A 127 -39.74 10.81 -14.50
CA ALA A 127 -39.48 11.88 -15.45
C ALA A 127 -38.86 13.20 -14.89
N GLY A 128 -38.16 13.16 -13.77
CA GLY A 128 -37.50 14.30 -13.14
C GLY A 128 -36.14 13.95 -12.58
N GLY A 129 -35.30 13.27 -13.37
CA GLY A 129 -34.02 12.74 -12.91
C GLY A 129 -33.12 13.75 -12.17
N ASN A 130 -32.48 13.32 -11.11
CA ASN A 130 -31.46 14.09 -10.42
C ASN A 130 -30.33 14.47 -11.39
N PRO A 131 -29.78 15.68 -11.28
CA PRO A 131 -28.61 16.06 -12.07
C PRO A 131 -27.45 15.09 -11.80
N PRO A 132 -26.60 14.80 -12.80
CA PRO A 132 -25.47 13.91 -12.60
C PRO A 132 -24.50 14.53 -11.55
N VAL A 133 -23.84 13.65 -10.80
CA VAL A 133 -22.69 14.05 -10.02
C VAL A 133 -21.56 14.38 -11.01
N ARG A 134 -21.02 15.59 -10.91
CA ARG A 134 -19.93 16.07 -11.76
C ARG A 134 -18.72 16.37 -10.94
N ILE A 135 -17.58 15.80 -11.36
CA ILE A 135 -16.30 16.00 -10.72
C ILE A 135 -15.27 16.31 -11.80
N THR A 136 -14.63 17.44 -11.71
CA THR A 136 -13.58 17.85 -12.67
C THR A 136 -12.28 17.08 -12.44
N MET A 137 -11.46 16.96 -13.46
CA MET A 137 -10.12 16.36 -13.33
C MET A 137 -9.26 17.10 -12.29
N ALA A 138 -9.41 18.41 -12.19
CA ALA A 138 -8.71 19.20 -11.19
C ALA A 138 -9.11 18.81 -9.74
N GLU A 139 -10.40 18.61 -9.48
CA GLU A 139 -10.90 18.16 -8.16
C GLU A 139 -10.46 16.72 -7.86
N LEU A 140 -10.48 15.82 -8.85
CA LEU A 140 -9.98 14.45 -8.69
C LEU A 140 -8.49 14.42 -8.32
N LEU A 141 -7.68 15.22 -9.02
CA LEU A 141 -6.25 15.32 -8.76
C LEU A 141 -5.94 15.97 -7.41
N ASP A 142 -6.68 17.00 -7.04
CA ASP A 142 -6.54 17.67 -5.75
C ASP A 142 -6.86 16.71 -4.60
N ALA A 143 -7.94 15.91 -4.73
CA ALA A 143 -8.28 14.86 -3.78
C ALA A 143 -7.22 13.74 -3.75
N TRP A 144 -6.73 13.30 -4.92
CA TRP A 144 -5.72 12.24 -5.04
C TRP A 144 -4.36 12.64 -4.44
N THR A 145 -3.93 13.88 -4.67
CA THR A 145 -2.65 14.39 -4.17
C THR A 145 -2.68 14.82 -2.70
N GLY A 146 -3.87 14.80 -2.08
CA GLY A 146 -4.04 15.17 -0.67
C GLY A 146 -3.83 16.66 -0.39
N THR A 147 -3.80 17.51 -1.40
CA THR A 147 -3.64 18.98 -1.23
C THR A 147 -4.85 19.61 -0.54
N SER A 148 -6.00 18.92 -0.56
CA SER A 148 -7.24 19.33 0.09
C SER A 148 -7.40 18.86 1.55
N PHE A 149 -6.48 18.08 2.12
CA PHE A 149 -6.56 17.68 3.53
C PHE A 149 -6.38 18.90 4.44
N GLY A 150 -7.51 19.50 4.84
CA GLY A 150 -7.58 20.71 5.66
C GLY A 150 -8.60 21.74 5.17
N ARG A 151 -9.15 21.58 3.97
CA ARG A 151 -10.35 22.33 3.56
C ARG A 151 -11.61 21.55 3.89
N PRO A 152 -12.68 22.20 4.42
CA PRO A 152 -13.96 21.52 4.58
C PRO A 152 -14.39 21.01 3.20
N THR A 153 -14.68 19.72 3.14
CA THR A 153 -15.24 19.04 1.95
C THR A 153 -16.38 19.91 1.41
N PRO A 154 -16.44 20.21 0.10
CA PRO A 154 -17.61 20.85 -0.46
C PRO A 154 -18.81 19.99 -0.10
N THR A 155 -19.74 20.52 0.67
CA THR A 155 -20.99 19.84 0.99
C THR A 155 -21.66 19.60 -0.36
N LEU A 156 -21.68 18.35 -0.82
CA LEU A 156 -22.59 17.95 -1.89
C LEU A 156 -23.98 18.42 -1.43
N ALA A 157 -24.49 19.44 -2.08
CA ALA A 157 -25.87 19.87 -1.87
C ALA A 157 -26.77 18.75 -2.42
N VAL A 158 -26.96 17.72 -1.61
CA VAL A 158 -28.08 16.81 -1.74
C VAL A 158 -29.29 17.67 -1.34
N ALA A 159 -30.10 18.04 -2.32
CA ALA A 159 -31.36 18.72 -2.08
C ALA A 159 -32.11 17.92 -1.02
N ASP A 160 -32.55 18.58 0.04
CA ASP A 160 -33.23 18.04 1.20
C ASP A 160 -34.27 16.98 0.82
N ALA A 161 -33.91 15.70 0.96
CA ALA A 161 -34.89 14.64 1.09
C ALA A 161 -35.34 14.65 2.56
N PRO A 162 -36.65 14.65 2.86
CA PRO A 162 -37.12 14.59 4.24
C PRO A 162 -36.59 13.31 4.89
N GLY A 163 -35.80 13.48 5.94
CA GLY A 163 -35.23 12.38 6.70
C GLY A 163 -36.33 11.52 7.30
N PRO A 164 -36.10 10.18 7.44
CA PRO A 164 -37.04 9.32 8.12
C PRO A 164 -37.19 9.77 9.56
N THR A 165 -38.44 10.03 9.97
CA THR A 165 -38.81 10.36 11.34
C THR A 165 -38.37 9.23 12.26
N ALA A 166 -37.55 9.53 13.25
CA ALA A 166 -37.15 8.58 14.27
C ALA A 166 -38.37 8.04 15.02
N PRO A 167 -38.47 6.71 15.29
CA PRO A 167 -39.56 6.18 16.10
C PRO A 167 -39.42 6.65 17.55
N ASP A 168 -40.56 7.06 18.10
CA ASP A 168 -40.72 7.58 19.46
C ASP A 168 -40.29 6.56 20.53
N ARG A 169 -39.22 6.94 21.27
CA ARG A 169 -38.76 6.15 22.43
C ARG A 169 -39.61 6.48 23.67
N ARG A 170 -40.84 6.00 23.68
CA ARG A 170 -41.64 5.94 24.93
C ARG A 170 -42.38 4.63 25.04
N SER A 171 -42.12 3.97 26.18
CA SER A 171 -42.77 2.81 26.75
C SER A 171 -42.19 1.43 26.41
N LEU A 172 -41.30 0.94 27.26
CA LEU A 172 -41.40 -0.44 27.76
C LEU A 172 -40.90 -0.44 29.23
N GLY A 173 -41.76 -0.98 30.04
CA GLY A 173 -41.80 -0.89 31.48
C GLY A 173 -40.68 -1.58 32.23
N THR A 174 -40.56 -1.10 33.45
CA THR A 174 -39.73 -1.59 34.57
C THR A 174 -40.24 -2.92 35.15
N GLY A 175 -39.31 -3.85 35.47
CA GLY A 175 -39.49 -4.88 36.47
C GLY A 175 -38.64 -6.15 36.24
N PRO A 176 -38.38 -6.92 37.31
CA PRO A 176 -37.54 -6.53 38.47
C PRO A 176 -36.26 -7.39 38.62
N SER A 177 -35.41 -6.91 39.51
CA SER A 177 -34.17 -7.47 40.09
C SER A 177 -34.18 -8.96 40.42
N GLY A 178 -33.09 -9.64 40.14
CA GLY A 178 -32.73 -10.94 40.68
C GLY A 178 -31.30 -11.30 40.30
N GLY A 179 -30.32 -11.05 41.20
CA GLY A 179 -28.99 -11.61 41.05
C GLY A 179 -28.98 -13.08 41.51
N PRO A 180 -27.92 -13.78 41.13
CA PRO A 180 -26.92 -14.11 42.14
C PRO A 180 -25.46 -14.10 41.64
N SER A 181 -24.61 -13.71 42.60
CA SER A 181 -23.27 -14.22 42.99
C SER A 181 -22.21 -14.59 41.96
N GLU A 182 -21.13 -13.87 42.10
CA GLU A 182 -19.72 -14.09 41.83
C GLU A 182 -19.27 -15.54 41.62
N GLU A 183 -18.61 -15.79 40.49
CA GLU A 183 -17.45 -16.66 40.45
C GLU A 183 -16.38 -16.00 39.56
N SER A 184 -15.25 -15.70 40.21
CA SER A 184 -14.04 -15.14 39.65
C SER A 184 -13.36 -16.17 38.73
N ASN A 185 -13.29 -15.88 37.42
CA ASN A 185 -12.30 -16.50 36.58
C ASN A 185 -11.44 -15.40 35.92
N GLY A 186 -10.17 -15.40 36.37
CA GLY A 186 -9.16 -14.47 35.90
C GLY A 186 -8.91 -14.55 34.40
N ALA A 187 -9.52 -13.65 33.66
CA ALA A 187 -9.10 -13.32 32.33
C ALA A 187 -7.90 -12.38 32.44
N ARG A 188 -6.71 -12.86 32.09
CA ARG A 188 -5.57 -12.00 31.79
C ARG A 188 -5.99 -11.07 30.65
N SER A 189 -6.14 -9.81 30.96
CA SER A 189 -6.26 -8.73 30.00
C SER A 189 -5.00 -8.74 29.11
N GLU A 190 -5.18 -9.07 27.85
CA GLU A 190 -4.17 -8.79 26.81
C GLU A 190 -3.99 -7.28 26.74
N GLU A 191 -2.83 -6.82 27.22
CA GLU A 191 -2.38 -5.44 27.02
C GLU A 191 -2.25 -5.21 25.53
N THR A 192 -3.10 -4.36 24.99
CA THR A 192 -2.95 -3.79 23.64
C THR A 192 -1.61 -3.06 23.56
N SER A 193 -0.86 -3.28 22.50
CA SER A 193 0.52 -2.84 22.26
C SER A 193 0.79 -1.33 22.41
N ALA A 194 -0.26 -0.54 22.58
CA ALA A 194 -0.19 0.92 22.76
C ALA A 194 0.46 1.39 24.09
N THR A 195 0.69 0.49 25.04
CA THR A 195 1.21 0.84 26.36
C THR A 195 2.71 0.54 26.55
N ARG A 196 3.42 0.06 25.53
CA ARG A 196 4.83 -0.34 25.69
C ARG A 196 5.85 0.79 25.65
N PHE A 197 5.51 1.94 25.06
CA PHE A 197 6.44 3.08 24.97
C PHE A 197 5.72 4.39 25.26
N GLY A 198 6.03 5.01 26.40
CA GLY A 198 5.74 6.41 26.60
C GLY A 198 6.50 7.24 25.55
N ALA A 199 5.78 7.91 24.65
CA ALA A 199 6.39 8.86 23.72
C ALA A 199 7.11 9.92 24.53
N SER A 200 8.46 9.97 24.48
CA SER A 200 9.19 11.12 24.99
C SER A 200 8.91 12.30 24.04
N SER A 201 8.82 13.50 24.60
CA SER A 201 8.58 14.75 23.84
C SER A 201 9.66 15.04 22.78
N ASP A 202 10.74 14.27 22.73
CA ASP A 202 11.93 14.50 21.93
C ASP A 202 12.05 13.54 20.72
N THR A 203 11.07 12.69 20.47
CA THR A 203 11.11 11.78 19.31
C THR A 203 10.83 12.52 18.02
N ARG A 204 11.82 12.64 17.13
CA ARG A 204 11.62 13.19 15.79
C ARG A 204 10.68 12.31 14.96
N ALA A 205 9.81 12.96 14.19
CA ALA A 205 8.85 12.28 13.34
C ALA A 205 9.51 11.44 12.25
N VAL A 206 8.82 10.37 11.84
CA VAL A 206 9.15 9.55 10.68
C VAL A 206 8.37 10.07 9.47
N ALA A 207 9.07 10.44 8.40
CA ALA A 207 8.45 10.72 7.12
C ALA A 207 8.34 9.43 6.31
N VAL A 208 7.14 8.95 6.07
CA VAL A 208 6.86 7.87 5.11
C VAL A 208 6.55 8.51 3.77
N VAL A 209 7.40 8.23 2.78
CA VAL A 209 7.26 8.81 1.44
C VAL A 209 6.09 8.15 0.72
N THR A 210 5.17 8.95 0.17
CA THR A 210 4.06 8.48 -0.64
C THR A 210 4.14 9.04 -2.06
N GLY A 211 3.50 8.41 -3.02
CA GLY A 211 3.44 8.89 -4.39
C GLY A 211 3.19 7.80 -5.41
N TYR A 212 3.41 8.13 -6.64
CA TYR A 212 3.05 7.40 -7.84
C TYR A 212 3.52 5.93 -7.86
N GLY A 213 2.61 4.99 -7.61
CA GLY A 213 2.88 3.55 -7.60
C GLY A 213 3.54 3.02 -6.33
N ILE A 214 3.74 3.85 -5.30
CA ILE A 214 4.08 3.41 -3.94
C ILE A 214 2.79 2.88 -3.31
N ASN A 215 2.80 1.65 -2.79
CA ASN A 215 1.58 1.02 -2.27
C ASN A 215 1.73 0.34 -0.89
N ALA A 216 2.95 0.27 -0.34
CA ALA A 216 3.20 -0.24 1.01
C ALA A 216 3.44 0.88 2.04
N ASP A 217 3.04 2.11 1.73
CA ASP A 217 3.24 3.28 2.58
C ASP A 217 2.40 3.23 3.85
N ALA A 218 1.14 2.80 3.76
CA ALA A 218 0.28 2.62 4.92
C ALA A 218 0.82 1.55 5.88
N GLU A 219 1.27 0.39 5.36
CA GLU A 219 1.88 -0.69 6.13
C GLU A 219 3.16 -0.22 6.84
N LEU A 220 4.05 0.47 6.11
CA LEU A 220 5.30 0.98 6.68
C LEU A 220 5.04 2.08 7.73
N GLY A 221 4.05 2.94 7.51
CA GLY A 221 3.61 3.93 8.48
C GLY A 221 3.08 3.27 9.76
N GLU A 222 2.27 2.22 9.63
CA GLU A 222 1.75 1.46 10.77
C GLU A 222 2.86 0.74 11.55
N ALA A 223 3.88 0.24 10.86
CA ALA A 223 5.04 -0.36 11.51
C ALA A 223 5.72 0.61 12.47
N PHE A 224 5.94 1.85 12.07
CA PHE A 224 6.52 2.87 12.94
C PHE A 224 5.56 3.34 14.03
N ARG A 225 4.25 3.48 13.73
CA ARG A 225 3.25 3.82 14.77
C ARG A 225 3.15 2.74 15.83
N SER A 226 3.26 1.47 15.46
CA SER A 226 3.17 0.34 16.40
C SER A 226 4.29 0.33 17.45
N VAL A 227 5.39 1.03 17.18
CA VAL A 227 6.50 1.24 18.13
C VAL A 227 6.51 2.65 18.77
N GLY A 228 5.42 3.40 18.63
CA GLY A 228 5.19 4.67 19.29
C GLY A 228 5.82 5.89 18.59
N ALA A 229 6.29 5.76 17.34
CA ALA A 229 6.84 6.90 16.61
C ALA A 229 5.74 7.79 16.02
N PRO A 230 5.88 9.12 16.07
CA PRO A 230 5.06 10.03 15.29
C PRO A 230 5.36 9.85 13.80
N VAL A 231 4.33 9.62 12.98
CA VAL A 231 4.47 9.33 11.54
C VAL A 231 3.74 10.38 10.72
N ALA A 232 4.44 10.95 9.75
CA ALA A 232 3.89 11.81 8.72
C ALA A 232 3.93 11.08 7.36
N MET A 233 2.78 10.98 6.69
CA MET A 233 2.70 10.55 5.30
C MET A 233 3.05 11.75 4.43
N VAL A 234 4.15 11.66 3.66
CA VAL A 234 4.70 12.83 2.94
C VAL A 234 4.75 12.53 1.45
N HIS A 235 3.90 13.21 0.70
CA HIS A 235 3.86 13.04 -0.74
C HIS A 235 5.11 13.61 -1.42
N LEU A 236 5.65 12.91 -2.42
CA LEU A 236 6.86 13.27 -3.15
C LEU A 236 6.85 14.71 -3.65
N GLU A 237 5.73 15.19 -4.19
CA GLU A 237 5.63 16.57 -4.70
C GLU A 237 5.84 17.62 -3.61
N SER A 238 5.42 17.34 -2.36
CA SER A 238 5.67 18.24 -1.22
C SER A 238 7.16 18.34 -0.91
N LEU A 239 7.88 17.21 -1.01
CA LEU A 239 9.34 17.20 -0.82
C LEU A 239 10.08 17.87 -1.99
N PHE A 240 9.56 17.72 -3.20
CA PHE A 240 10.12 18.39 -4.38
C PHE A 240 9.93 19.90 -4.35
N ALA A 241 8.79 20.37 -3.79
CA ALA A 241 8.52 21.78 -3.62
C ALA A 241 9.38 22.41 -2.52
N GLU A 242 9.58 21.69 -1.42
CA GLU A 242 10.33 22.16 -0.25
C GLU A 242 11.34 21.11 0.25
N PRO A 243 12.52 20.96 -0.39
CA PRO A 243 13.51 19.96 0.00
C PRO A 243 14.01 20.11 1.46
N ARG A 244 13.97 21.32 2.01
CA ARG A 244 14.41 21.60 3.39
C ARG A 244 13.54 20.91 4.45
N ARG A 245 12.30 20.54 4.11
CA ARG A 245 11.42 19.78 5.01
C ARG A 245 11.96 18.41 5.42
N LEU A 246 12.93 17.86 4.68
CA LEU A 246 13.60 16.62 5.09
C LEU A 246 14.23 16.76 6.49
N GLN A 247 14.70 17.94 6.85
CA GLN A 247 15.35 18.21 8.15
C GLN A 247 14.38 18.22 9.33
N ASP A 248 13.07 18.29 9.08
CA ASP A 248 12.04 18.22 10.12
C ASP A 248 11.88 16.79 10.70
N PHE A 249 12.44 15.79 10.01
CA PHE A 249 12.30 14.39 10.34
C PHE A 249 13.59 13.78 10.87
N GLY A 250 13.45 12.74 11.70
CA GLY A 250 14.58 11.92 12.13
C GLY A 250 14.81 10.70 11.23
N ILE A 251 13.73 10.21 10.61
CA ILE A 251 13.75 9.05 9.73
C ILE A 251 13.01 9.38 8.44
N LEU A 252 13.59 8.97 7.30
CA LEU A 252 12.92 8.90 6.01
C LEU A 252 12.69 7.44 5.63
N ALA A 253 11.45 7.07 5.41
CA ALA A 253 11.06 5.72 5.05
C ALA A 253 10.56 5.68 3.61
N PHE A 254 11.23 4.90 2.75
CA PHE A 254 10.86 4.64 1.35
C PHE A 254 10.19 3.28 1.26
N PRO A 255 8.86 3.24 1.09
CA PRO A 255 8.08 2.00 1.06
C PRO A 255 8.33 1.15 -0.18
N GLY A 256 7.81 -0.08 -0.11
CA GLY A 256 7.63 -0.95 -1.27
C GLY A 256 6.55 -0.46 -2.22
N GLY A 257 6.49 -1.08 -3.39
CA GLY A 257 5.54 -0.77 -4.44
C GLY A 257 6.13 -0.95 -5.83
N PHE A 258 5.56 -0.23 -6.79
CA PHE A 258 5.95 -0.23 -8.20
C PHE A 258 6.00 1.22 -8.69
N SER A 259 6.92 2.00 -8.12
CA SER A 259 6.99 3.44 -8.38
C SER A 259 7.07 3.75 -9.87
N TYR A 260 6.12 4.57 -10.37
CA TYR A 260 5.93 4.88 -11.79
C TYR A 260 5.71 3.63 -12.66
N GLY A 261 5.10 2.56 -12.09
CA GLY A 261 4.77 1.33 -12.80
C GLY A 261 5.96 0.44 -13.16
N ASP A 262 7.19 0.79 -12.74
CA ASP A 262 8.43 0.05 -12.99
C ASP A 262 8.74 -0.26 -14.48
N HIS A 263 8.05 0.38 -15.43
CA HIS A 263 8.18 0.14 -16.87
C HIS A 263 9.60 0.36 -17.42
N LEU A 264 10.40 1.19 -16.77
CA LEU A 264 11.79 1.45 -17.11
C LEU A 264 12.79 0.65 -16.27
N GLY A 265 12.28 -0.29 -15.45
CA GLY A 265 13.01 -1.03 -14.41
C GLY A 265 12.68 -0.50 -13.02
N SER A 266 12.59 -1.42 -12.06
CA SER A 266 12.07 -1.15 -10.72
C SER A 266 12.80 0.00 -10.00
N GLY A 267 12.02 1.01 -9.60
CA GLY A 267 12.52 2.21 -8.92
C GLY A 267 13.33 3.17 -9.79
N ARG A 268 13.47 2.96 -11.11
CA ARG A 268 14.35 3.76 -11.97
C ARG A 268 13.83 5.17 -12.20
N ALA A 269 12.55 5.32 -12.49
CA ALA A 269 11.95 6.64 -12.72
C ALA A 269 11.99 7.49 -11.44
N LEU A 270 11.61 6.89 -10.31
CA LEU A 270 11.64 7.57 -9.02
C LEU A 270 13.06 7.97 -8.61
N SER A 271 14.04 7.08 -8.75
CA SER A 271 15.45 7.40 -8.40
C SER A 271 16.00 8.54 -9.25
N PHE A 272 15.65 8.60 -10.54
CA PHE A 272 16.05 9.71 -11.41
C PHE A 272 15.46 11.04 -10.93
N LEU A 273 14.18 11.09 -10.60
CA LEU A 273 13.51 12.29 -10.10
C LEU A 273 14.11 12.74 -8.74
N LEU A 274 14.28 11.79 -7.81
CA LEU A 274 14.88 12.07 -6.51
C LEU A 274 16.33 12.59 -6.65
N SER A 275 17.13 11.97 -7.51
CA SER A 275 18.50 12.44 -7.77
C SER A 275 18.54 13.90 -8.24
N ARG A 276 17.61 14.28 -9.13
CA ARG A 276 17.53 15.62 -9.69
C ARG A 276 16.95 16.66 -8.74
N ARG A 277 15.98 16.28 -7.91
CA ARG A 277 15.21 17.20 -7.07
C ARG A 277 15.67 17.22 -5.61
N LEU A 278 16.14 16.09 -5.08
CA LEU A 278 16.44 15.90 -3.66
C LEU A 278 17.83 15.29 -3.41
N GLY A 279 18.64 15.00 -4.44
CA GLY A 279 19.86 14.22 -4.29
C GLY A 279 20.89 14.84 -3.33
N GLU A 280 21.03 16.16 -3.30
CA GLU A 280 21.87 16.89 -2.35
C GLU A 280 21.24 16.85 -0.95
N ALA A 281 19.96 17.23 -0.85
CA ALA A 281 19.22 17.26 0.42
C ALA A 281 19.17 15.91 1.15
N LEU A 282 19.10 14.78 0.40
CA LEU A 282 19.17 13.44 0.97
C LEU A 282 20.56 13.12 1.53
N ARG A 283 21.63 13.52 0.83
CA ARG A 283 23.00 13.35 1.35
C ARG A 283 23.24 14.19 2.59
N ASP A 284 22.78 15.44 2.57
CA ASP A 284 22.87 16.35 3.72
C ASP A 284 22.08 15.82 4.92
N PHE A 285 20.90 15.25 4.67
CA PHE A 285 20.08 14.62 5.69
C PHE A 285 20.83 13.48 6.40
N VAL A 286 21.45 12.57 5.64
CA VAL A 286 22.26 11.47 6.19
C VAL A 286 23.50 12.00 6.91
N ALA A 287 24.19 12.99 6.33
CA ALA A 287 25.39 13.61 6.92
C ALA A 287 25.07 14.34 8.24
N ALA A 288 23.85 14.90 8.36
CA ALA A 288 23.35 15.51 9.59
C ALA A 288 22.83 14.50 10.64
N GLY A 289 23.00 13.18 10.40
CA GLY A 289 22.61 12.15 11.34
C GLY A 289 21.26 11.50 11.04
N GLY A 290 20.54 11.95 10.05
CA GLY A 290 19.25 11.37 9.64
C GLY A 290 19.35 9.91 9.23
N LEU A 291 18.30 9.15 9.52
CA LEU A 291 18.21 7.73 9.20
C LEU A 291 17.31 7.50 7.99
N ILE A 292 17.67 6.56 7.13
CA ILE A 292 16.84 6.18 5.98
C ILE A 292 16.60 4.68 5.99
N ILE A 293 15.36 4.26 5.73
CA ILE A 293 15.04 2.87 5.44
C ILE A 293 14.34 2.79 4.08
N GLY A 294 14.77 1.84 3.24
CA GLY A 294 14.11 1.50 1.99
C GLY A 294 13.73 0.03 1.94
N VAL A 295 12.44 -0.25 1.74
CA VAL A 295 11.90 -1.61 1.67
C VAL A 295 11.52 -1.93 0.24
N CYS A 296 11.95 -3.09 -0.29
CA CYS A 296 11.63 -3.60 -1.62
C CYS A 296 11.87 -2.54 -2.72
N ASN A 297 10.85 -1.93 -3.29
CA ASN A 297 11.01 -0.85 -4.28
C ASN A 297 11.80 0.34 -3.69
N GLY A 298 11.62 0.67 -2.41
CA GLY A 298 12.42 1.67 -1.73
C GLY A 298 13.92 1.33 -1.72
N PHE A 299 14.29 0.07 -1.49
CA PHE A 299 15.69 -0.37 -1.58
C PHE A 299 16.23 -0.26 -3.01
N GLN A 300 15.44 -0.63 -4.01
CA GLN A 300 15.81 -0.47 -5.43
C GLN A 300 16.08 1.01 -5.78
N VAL A 301 15.25 1.92 -5.25
CA VAL A 301 15.42 3.37 -5.40
C VAL A 301 16.71 3.84 -4.74
N LEU A 302 16.97 3.47 -3.49
CA LEU A 302 18.18 3.87 -2.75
C LEU A 302 19.44 3.34 -3.43
N THR A 303 19.40 2.14 -4.00
CA THR A 303 20.52 1.57 -4.76
C THR A 303 20.78 2.36 -6.04
N LYS A 304 19.74 2.71 -6.80
CA LYS A 304 19.87 3.49 -8.03
C LYS A 304 20.23 4.96 -7.80
N LEU A 305 19.94 5.49 -6.60
CA LEU A 305 20.40 6.81 -6.15
C LEU A 305 21.90 6.83 -5.79
N GLY A 306 22.53 5.64 -5.64
CA GLY A 306 23.90 5.52 -5.17
C GLY A 306 24.07 5.75 -3.66
N LEU A 307 22.96 5.79 -2.90
CA LEU A 307 23.00 5.80 -1.43
C LEU A 307 23.36 4.42 -0.89
N LEU A 308 22.99 3.36 -1.60
CA LEU A 308 23.34 1.98 -1.30
C LEU A 308 23.98 1.29 -2.50
N PRO A 309 24.98 0.49 -2.28
CA PRO A 309 25.84 0.42 -1.10
C PRO A 309 26.93 1.52 -1.03
N GLY A 310 26.66 2.69 -1.57
CA GLY A 310 27.60 3.81 -1.65
C GLY A 310 28.57 3.67 -2.83
N SER A 311 29.86 3.79 -2.61
CA SER A 311 30.89 3.71 -3.66
C SER A 311 31.23 2.29 -4.14
N VAL A 312 30.70 1.25 -3.49
CA VAL A 312 30.93 -0.14 -3.87
C VAL A 312 29.96 -0.53 -4.98
N GLY A 313 30.43 -1.27 -5.99
CA GLY A 313 29.58 -1.74 -7.08
C GLY A 313 28.53 -2.75 -6.61
N GLY A 314 27.34 -2.65 -7.17
CA GLY A 314 26.23 -3.58 -6.92
C GLY A 314 24.93 -3.08 -7.52
N ALA A 315 24.03 -3.99 -7.82
CA ALA A 315 22.72 -3.69 -8.40
C ALA A 315 21.66 -4.68 -7.91
N LEU A 316 20.39 -4.22 -7.89
CA LEU A 316 19.24 -5.10 -7.77
C LEU A 316 18.69 -5.37 -9.18
N ILE A 317 18.57 -6.66 -9.51
CA ILE A 317 18.18 -7.16 -10.83
C ILE A 317 17.08 -8.22 -10.71
N TYR A 318 16.59 -8.74 -11.83
CA TYR A 318 15.59 -9.78 -11.88
C TYR A 318 16.01 -11.02 -11.08
N ASN A 319 15.04 -11.62 -10.38
CA ASN A 319 15.22 -12.92 -9.74
C ASN A 319 15.80 -13.92 -10.75
N ASP A 320 16.67 -14.82 -10.34
CA ASP A 320 17.38 -15.75 -11.25
C ASP A 320 16.46 -16.71 -11.99
N HIS A 321 15.32 -17.05 -11.38
CA HIS A 321 14.27 -17.87 -11.99
C HIS A 321 13.28 -17.10 -12.89
N GLY A 322 13.45 -15.77 -13.03
CA GLY A 322 12.67 -14.90 -13.90
C GLY A 322 11.19 -14.74 -13.54
N ARG A 323 10.80 -15.01 -12.30
CA ARG A 323 9.41 -14.95 -11.82
C ARG A 323 9.29 -14.01 -10.62
N PHE A 324 8.08 -13.52 -10.41
CA PHE A 324 7.69 -12.88 -9.16
C PHE A 324 7.66 -13.95 -8.05
N GLU A 325 8.28 -13.65 -6.92
CA GLU A 325 8.32 -14.53 -5.75
C GLU A 325 7.55 -13.89 -4.62
N ASP A 326 6.52 -14.59 -4.12
CA ASP A 326 5.75 -14.24 -2.93
C ASP A 326 5.84 -15.41 -1.96
N SER A 327 6.63 -15.26 -0.92
CA SER A 327 6.87 -16.33 0.06
C SER A 327 7.45 -15.76 1.36
N TRP A 328 7.53 -16.59 2.39
CA TRP A 328 8.17 -16.25 3.65
C TRP A 328 9.63 -16.69 3.66
N VAL A 329 10.49 -15.87 4.23
CA VAL A 329 11.92 -16.10 4.34
C VAL A 329 12.42 -15.76 5.74
N THR A 330 13.46 -16.49 6.17
CA THR A 330 14.19 -16.15 7.39
C THR A 330 15.37 -15.25 7.05
N LEU A 331 15.51 -14.15 7.78
CA LEU A 331 16.61 -13.21 7.66
C LEU A 331 17.51 -13.31 8.88
N LYS A 332 18.80 -13.38 8.62
CA LYS A 332 19.84 -13.35 9.63
C LYS A 332 20.57 -12.00 9.59
N PRO A 333 20.52 -11.21 10.68
CA PRO A 333 21.32 -9.99 10.78
C PRO A 333 22.81 -10.33 10.72
N HIS A 334 23.57 -9.52 9.99
CA HIS A 334 25.01 -9.73 9.88
C HIS A 334 25.75 -9.22 11.13
N ARG A 335 26.51 -10.09 11.78
CA ARG A 335 27.14 -9.81 13.08
C ARG A 335 28.16 -8.68 13.06
N GLN A 336 28.78 -8.40 11.92
CA GLN A 336 29.79 -7.35 11.76
C GLN A 336 29.19 -5.99 11.39
N SER A 337 27.88 -5.91 11.17
CA SER A 337 27.22 -4.64 10.87
C SER A 337 27.13 -3.79 12.13
N SER A 338 27.60 -2.55 12.03
CA SER A 338 27.50 -1.53 13.09
C SER A 338 26.23 -0.68 12.96
N SER A 339 25.33 -1.04 12.06
CA SER A 339 24.11 -0.28 11.80
C SER A 339 23.22 -0.21 13.05
N PRO A 340 22.78 0.99 13.44
CA PRO A 340 21.85 1.15 14.56
C PRO A 340 20.54 0.39 14.37
N TRP A 341 20.10 0.20 13.11
CA TRP A 341 18.90 -0.57 12.78
C TRP A 341 18.95 -2.02 13.28
N LEU A 342 20.14 -2.61 13.37
CA LEU A 342 20.31 -4.03 13.65
C LEU A 342 20.66 -4.34 15.12
N THR A 343 20.71 -3.33 15.99
CA THR A 343 21.16 -3.47 17.37
C THR A 343 20.36 -4.51 18.14
N GLY A 344 21.01 -5.62 18.52
CA GLY A 344 20.40 -6.71 19.28
C GLY A 344 19.24 -7.40 18.57
N LEU A 345 19.15 -7.31 17.25
CA LEU A 345 18.16 -8.00 16.45
C LEU A 345 18.57 -9.47 16.30
N ALA A 346 17.63 -10.37 16.57
CA ALA A 346 17.76 -11.80 16.31
C ALA A 346 17.39 -12.13 14.84
N GLU A 347 17.41 -13.40 14.47
CA GLU A 347 16.82 -13.85 13.22
C GLU A 347 15.33 -13.49 13.20
N ILE A 348 14.85 -13.02 12.06
CA ILE A 348 13.45 -12.65 11.83
C ILE A 348 12.89 -13.39 10.63
N GLU A 349 11.61 -13.72 10.68
CA GLU A 349 10.89 -14.32 9.57
C GLU A 349 9.93 -13.28 9.01
N VAL A 350 9.99 -13.04 7.69
CA VAL A 350 9.26 -11.96 7.02
C VAL A 350 8.87 -12.36 5.61
N PRO A 351 7.81 -11.79 5.02
CA PRO A 351 7.45 -12.06 3.64
C PRO A 351 8.35 -11.32 2.65
N ILE A 352 8.46 -11.89 1.44
CA ILE A 352 9.01 -11.26 0.24
C ILE A 352 7.94 -11.19 -0.84
N ARG A 353 7.95 -10.13 -1.64
CA ARG A 353 7.01 -9.89 -2.74
C ARG A 353 7.73 -9.09 -3.84
N HIS A 354 8.49 -9.76 -4.71
CA HIS A 354 9.28 -9.07 -5.74
C HIS A 354 9.64 -9.92 -6.94
N GLY A 355 9.79 -9.30 -8.11
CA GLY A 355 10.34 -9.87 -9.34
C GLY A 355 11.79 -9.48 -9.61
N GLU A 356 12.21 -8.30 -9.10
CA GLU A 356 13.56 -7.74 -9.21
C GLU A 356 14.17 -7.55 -7.82
N GLY A 357 14.48 -8.65 -7.13
CA GLY A 357 15.02 -8.59 -5.76
C GLY A 357 16.44 -9.16 -5.60
N ARG A 358 17.00 -9.66 -6.69
CA ARG A 358 18.33 -10.29 -6.70
C ARG A 358 19.42 -9.23 -6.58
N PHE A 359 20.17 -9.26 -5.49
CA PHE A 359 21.39 -8.48 -5.40
C PHE A 359 22.51 -9.12 -6.22
N TYR A 360 23.12 -8.33 -7.10
CA TYR A 360 24.25 -8.73 -7.94
C TYR A 360 25.45 -7.83 -7.65
N ALA A 361 26.59 -8.43 -7.39
CA ALA A 361 27.88 -7.79 -7.28
C ALA A 361 29.00 -8.77 -7.66
N ASP A 362 30.14 -8.28 -8.11
CA ASP A 362 31.31 -9.11 -8.31
C ASP A 362 31.97 -9.52 -6.99
N ASP A 363 32.85 -10.51 -7.02
CA ASP A 363 33.51 -11.04 -5.82
C ASP A 363 34.35 -10.00 -5.08
N ALA A 364 34.93 -9.03 -5.77
CA ALA A 364 35.71 -7.97 -5.14
C ALA A 364 34.83 -7.00 -4.36
N SER A 365 33.71 -6.63 -4.96
CA SER A 365 32.66 -5.82 -4.32
C SER A 365 32.05 -6.53 -3.12
N LEU A 366 31.71 -7.81 -3.24
CA LEU A 366 31.20 -8.62 -2.12
C LEU A 366 32.16 -8.63 -0.93
N ARG A 367 33.46 -8.92 -1.17
CA ARG A 367 34.48 -8.90 -0.11
C ARG A 367 34.64 -7.51 0.51
N THR A 368 34.43 -6.45 -0.26
CA THR A 368 34.51 -5.09 0.24
C THR A 368 33.34 -4.76 1.15
N LEU A 369 32.12 -5.11 0.74
CA LEU A 369 30.89 -4.95 1.54
C LEU A 369 30.98 -5.71 2.88
N GLU A 370 31.50 -6.93 2.85
CA GLU A 370 31.68 -7.73 4.05
C GLU A 370 32.67 -7.10 5.04
N ARG A 371 33.86 -6.73 4.54
CA ARG A 371 34.90 -6.09 5.38
C ARG A 371 34.47 -4.75 5.94
N ALA A 372 33.63 -4.02 5.19
CA ALA A 372 33.08 -2.73 5.62
C ALA A 372 31.87 -2.86 6.56
N GLY A 373 31.39 -4.09 6.83
CA GLY A 373 30.20 -4.31 7.67
C GLY A 373 28.89 -3.79 7.05
N GLN A 374 28.88 -3.60 5.72
CA GLN A 374 27.74 -3.06 5.00
C GLN A 374 26.67 -4.10 4.64
N VAL A 375 26.92 -5.37 4.83
CA VAL A 375 25.89 -6.41 4.73
C VAL A 375 25.00 -6.30 5.96
N ALA A 376 23.71 -6.00 5.76
CA ALA A 376 22.73 -5.91 6.83
C ALA A 376 22.10 -7.26 7.17
N PHE A 377 21.55 -7.89 6.15
CA PHE A 377 20.84 -9.17 6.28
C PHE A 377 21.27 -10.16 5.20
N ARG A 378 21.22 -11.45 5.58
CA ARG A 378 21.31 -12.56 4.65
C ARG A 378 20.07 -13.43 4.75
N TYR A 379 19.66 -13.99 3.64
CA TYR A 379 18.70 -15.08 3.64
C TYR A 379 19.28 -16.29 4.37
N ALA A 380 18.52 -16.86 5.31
CA ALA A 380 18.91 -18.07 6.03
C ALA A 380 18.15 -19.28 5.48
N GLY A 381 18.86 -20.37 5.24
CA GLY A 381 18.31 -21.61 4.69
C GLY A 381 18.12 -21.56 3.18
N ARG A 382 17.08 -20.88 2.68
CA ARG A 382 16.79 -20.76 1.25
C ARG A 382 17.11 -19.36 0.74
N ASN A 383 17.91 -19.24 -0.32
CA ASN A 383 18.04 -18.02 -1.11
C ASN A 383 16.91 -17.99 -2.16
N PRO A 384 15.93 -17.09 -2.05
CA PRO A 384 14.72 -17.16 -2.87
C PRO A 384 14.89 -16.63 -4.29
N ASN A 385 15.94 -15.86 -4.56
CA ASN A 385 16.06 -15.07 -5.78
C ASN A 385 17.46 -15.10 -6.44
N GLY A 386 18.40 -15.88 -5.87
CA GLY A 386 19.77 -16.00 -6.38
C GLY A 386 20.67 -14.79 -6.03
N SER A 387 20.36 -14.06 -4.97
CA SER A 387 21.19 -12.93 -4.49
C SER A 387 22.62 -13.39 -4.17
N ALA A 388 23.59 -12.63 -4.65
CA ALA A 388 24.99 -12.88 -4.40
C ALA A 388 25.30 -12.87 -2.89
N GLY A 389 25.98 -13.91 -2.40
CA GLY A 389 26.28 -14.10 -0.99
C GLY A 389 25.06 -14.13 -0.08
N ASP A 390 23.90 -14.57 -0.58
CA ASP A 390 22.61 -14.59 0.13
C ASP A 390 22.18 -13.23 0.71
N ILE A 391 22.67 -12.12 0.15
CA ILE A 391 22.40 -10.77 0.65
C ILE A 391 20.93 -10.43 0.43
N ALA A 392 20.21 -10.14 1.51
CA ALA A 392 18.83 -9.71 1.55
C ALA A 392 18.67 -8.21 1.83
N GLY A 393 19.69 -7.59 2.41
CA GLY A 393 19.74 -6.16 2.72
C GLY A 393 21.14 -5.64 2.95
N LEU A 394 21.30 -4.34 2.73
CA LEU A 394 22.57 -3.62 2.81
C LEU A 394 22.42 -2.33 3.63
N THR A 395 23.55 -1.84 4.11
CA THR A 395 23.66 -0.48 4.65
C THR A 395 24.66 0.35 3.84
N ASP A 396 24.57 1.66 3.99
CA ASP A 396 25.64 2.58 3.60
C ASP A 396 26.87 2.46 4.54
N PRO A 397 28.00 3.08 4.23
CA PRO A 397 29.18 3.03 5.08
C PRO A 397 28.97 3.58 6.50
N THR A 398 27.97 4.44 6.72
CA THR A 398 27.65 4.99 8.06
C THR A 398 26.72 4.09 8.87
N GLY A 399 26.10 3.08 8.22
CA GLY A 399 25.08 2.23 8.82
C GLY A 399 23.71 2.92 8.99
N ARG A 400 23.56 4.18 8.56
CA ARG A 400 22.33 4.98 8.75
C ARG A 400 21.29 4.73 7.68
N VAL A 401 21.71 4.43 6.47
CA VAL A 401 20.81 4.06 5.37
C VAL A 401 20.70 2.54 5.31
N LEU A 402 19.52 2.02 5.53
CA LEU A 402 19.20 0.58 5.43
C LEU A 402 18.32 0.33 4.21
N GLY A 403 18.67 -0.64 3.39
CA GLY A 403 17.81 -1.18 2.34
C GLY A 403 17.63 -2.69 2.48
N LEU A 404 16.42 -3.18 2.32
CA LEU A 404 16.13 -4.61 2.35
C LEU A 404 15.00 -4.97 1.37
N MET A 405 15.12 -6.14 0.72
CA MET A 405 14.07 -6.62 -0.21
C MET A 405 12.85 -7.21 0.49
N PRO A 406 13.00 -7.97 1.58
CA PRO A 406 11.87 -8.46 2.36
C PRO A 406 11.10 -7.35 3.08
N HIS A 407 9.85 -7.66 3.47
CA HIS A 407 8.85 -6.73 4.01
C HIS A 407 8.60 -6.94 5.51
N PRO A 408 9.44 -6.40 6.42
CA PRO A 408 9.17 -6.51 7.86
C PRO A 408 7.89 -5.77 8.28
N GLU A 409 7.48 -4.73 7.55
CA GLU A 409 6.26 -3.97 7.79
C GLU A 409 4.98 -4.77 7.51
N ALA A 410 5.06 -5.82 6.72
CA ALA A 410 3.92 -6.69 6.43
C ALA A 410 3.69 -7.78 7.50
N PHE A 411 4.54 -7.84 8.53
CA PHE A 411 4.40 -8.75 9.66
C PHE A 411 4.34 -7.98 10.98
N LEU A 412 3.24 -7.31 11.24
CA LEU A 412 3.03 -6.50 12.46
C LEU A 412 2.24 -7.22 13.54
N ARG A 413 1.48 -8.23 13.18
CA ARG A 413 0.66 -9.03 14.06
C ARG A 413 0.94 -10.50 13.83
N ARG A 414 0.88 -11.29 14.88
CA ARG A 414 1.09 -12.73 14.79
C ARG A 414 0.20 -13.39 13.74
N GLU A 415 -1.03 -12.90 13.59
CA GLU A 415 -2.03 -13.39 12.64
C GLU A 415 -1.67 -13.14 11.18
N ASN A 416 -0.71 -12.24 10.88
CA ASN A 416 -0.19 -12.07 9.52
C ASN A 416 0.65 -13.27 9.06
N HIS A 417 1.17 -14.08 10.00
CA HIS A 417 1.99 -15.23 9.65
C HIS A 417 1.10 -16.43 9.24
N PRO A 418 1.38 -17.12 8.11
CA PRO A 418 0.53 -18.21 7.60
C PRO A 418 0.37 -19.39 8.58
N LEU A 419 1.34 -19.62 9.47
CA LEU A 419 1.33 -20.69 10.47
C LEU A 419 0.98 -20.21 11.88
N TRP A 420 0.38 -19.03 12.03
CA TRP A 420 0.08 -18.45 13.34
C TRP A 420 -0.77 -19.37 14.24
N HIS A 421 -1.72 -20.10 13.64
CA HIS A 421 -2.62 -21.03 14.32
C HIS A 421 -1.92 -22.33 14.79
N ALA A 422 -0.80 -22.68 14.16
CA ALA A 422 -0.02 -23.89 14.50
C ALA A 422 0.94 -23.66 15.68
N GLY A 423 0.97 -22.49 16.27
CA GLY A 423 1.85 -22.14 17.38
C GLY A 423 3.32 -21.96 17.02
N ALA A 424 3.65 -22.09 15.72
CA ALA A 424 5.01 -21.99 15.19
C ALA A 424 5.38 -20.59 14.70
N ALA A 425 4.47 -19.62 14.85
CA ALA A 425 4.70 -18.27 14.36
C ALA A 425 5.84 -17.58 15.12
N SER A 426 6.78 -17.05 14.37
CA SER A 426 7.83 -16.16 14.87
C SER A 426 7.23 -14.87 15.43
N THR A 427 8.03 -14.12 16.18
CA THR A 427 7.62 -12.82 16.70
C THR A 427 7.74 -11.76 15.60
N PRO A 428 6.75 -10.87 15.43
CA PRO A 428 6.85 -9.76 14.51
C PRO A 428 8.12 -8.92 14.74
N PRO A 429 8.75 -8.39 13.67
CA PRO A 429 10.08 -7.77 13.74
C PRO A 429 10.06 -6.31 14.26
N TRP A 430 9.25 -5.98 15.24
CA TRP A 430 9.13 -4.62 15.79
C TRP A 430 10.46 -4.00 16.19
N ARG A 431 11.41 -4.84 16.68
CA ARG A 431 12.70 -4.37 17.14
C ARG A 431 13.51 -3.65 16.06
N LEU A 432 13.29 -3.97 14.79
CA LEU A 432 13.91 -3.26 13.67
C LEU A 432 13.47 -1.78 13.67
N PHE A 433 12.18 -1.54 13.79
CA PHE A 433 11.59 -0.20 13.80
C PHE A 433 11.90 0.54 15.11
N GLU A 434 11.84 -0.14 16.25
CA GLU A 434 12.25 0.40 17.56
C GLU A 434 13.68 0.90 17.55
N ASN A 435 14.59 0.14 16.95
CA ASN A 435 16.00 0.51 16.84
C ASN A 435 16.18 1.80 16.03
N GLY A 436 15.50 1.93 14.89
CA GLY A 436 15.52 3.16 14.09
C GLY A 436 15.03 4.37 14.88
N VAL A 437 13.85 4.24 15.52
CA VAL A 437 13.26 5.31 16.32
C VAL A 437 14.19 5.73 17.48
N ARG A 438 14.75 4.76 18.19
CA ARG A 438 15.70 5.03 19.28
C ARG A 438 16.96 5.74 18.79
N ALA A 439 17.53 5.29 17.67
CA ALA A 439 18.73 5.90 17.12
C ALA A 439 18.47 7.34 16.63
N ALA A 440 17.30 7.62 16.05
CA ALA A 440 16.93 8.97 15.64
C ALA A 440 16.70 9.93 16.83
N SER A 441 16.38 9.40 18.02
CA SER A 441 16.16 10.20 19.24
C SER A 441 17.44 10.47 20.03
N SER A 442 18.43 9.55 20.02
CA SER A 442 19.66 9.64 20.84
C SER A 442 20.65 10.69 20.38
N GLU A 443 20.52 11.26 19.17
CA GLU A 443 21.41 12.27 18.64
C GLU A 443 21.08 13.71 19.08
N ILE A 444 20.02 13.91 19.84
CA ILE A 444 19.66 15.22 20.41
C ILE A 444 20.48 15.52 21.67
N GLU A 445 21.07 14.51 22.29
CA GLU A 445 21.83 14.65 23.56
C GLU A 445 23.36 14.79 23.36
N SER A 446 23.85 14.79 22.15
CA SER A 446 25.28 14.91 21.83
C SER A 446 25.58 16.20 21.05
#